data_1056dcc486b564809624e8944535a61e
#
_entry.id   1056dcc486b564809624e8944535a61e
#
_cell.length_a   1.000
_cell.length_b   1.000
_cell.length_c   1.000
_cell.angle_alpha   90.00
_cell.angle_beta   90.00
_cell.angle_gamma   90.00
#
_symmetry.space_group_name_H-M   'P 1'
#
loop_
_entity.id
_entity.type
_entity.pdbx_description
1 polymer ?
#
loop_
_entity_poly.entity_id
_entity_poly.type
_entity_poly.pdbx_seq_one_letter_code
_entity_poly.pdbx_strand_id
1 'polypeptide(L)'
;MKKKMMSLAGLFAAGLMLFSCSSEVKEASYQIIPIPQEIVLGQGGAFTLANGTKVMYPEGNEKMQKNAQFLADYVKELTGNTLQVVAGTEGKGILLQVTPNEAQPEGYQLKVSADKVVINGGSEAGVFYGIQTLRKSIPAGQ
;
A
#
# COMPACT_ATOMS: atom_id res chain seq x y z
N MET A 1 -37.62 70.73 6.84
CA MET A 1 -36.49 70.26 5.99
C MET A 1 -35.82 69.10 6.70
N LYS A 2 -36.02 67.86 6.22
CA LYS A 2 -35.50 66.65 6.86
C LYS A 2 -34.34 66.13 6.01
N LYS A 3 -33.12 66.18 6.52
CA LYS A 3 -31.91 65.55 5.89
C LYS A 3 -31.90 64.09 6.22
N LYS A 4 -32.00 63.26 5.19
CA LYS A 4 -31.78 61.81 5.27
C LYS A 4 -30.29 61.53 5.25
N MET A 5 -29.77 60.99 6.34
CA MET A 5 -28.47 60.37 6.37
C MET A 5 -28.57 58.94 5.81
N MET A 6 -27.95 58.68 4.70
CA MET A 6 -27.76 57.32 4.15
C MET A 6 -26.55 56.73 4.84
N SER A 7 -26.79 55.70 5.64
CA SER A 7 -25.75 54.84 6.21
C SER A 7 -25.31 53.84 5.15
N LEU A 8 -24.05 53.93 4.76
CA LEU A 8 -23.40 52.98 3.85
C LEU A 8 -22.79 51.82 4.66
N ALA A 9 -23.56 50.77 4.83
CA ALA A 9 -23.07 49.55 5.44
C ALA A 9 -22.22 48.78 4.43
N GLY A 10 -20.89 48.88 4.56
CA GLY A 10 -19.94 48.08 3.78
C GLY A 10 -19.98 46.62 4.22
N LEU A 11 -20.47 45.74 3.35
CA LEU A 11 -20.46 44.30 3.51
C LEU A 11 -19.07 43.74 3.14
N PHE A 12 -18.23 43.49 4.15
CA PHE A 12 -16.94 42.87 3.99
C PHE A 12 -17.14 41.35 3.88
N ALA A 13 -17.30 40.82 2.67
CA ALA A 13 -17.33 39.38 2.43
C ALA A 13 -15.90 38.83 2.48
N ALA A 14 -15.50 38.33 3.66
CA ALA A 14 -14.27 37.56 3.80
C ALA A 14 -14.46 36.19 3.13
N GLY A 15 -13.94 36.04 1.91
CA GLY A 15 -13.88 34.75 1.21
C GLY A 15 -12.87 33.82 1.91
N LEU A 16 -13.37 32.83 2.67
CA LEU A 16 -12.56 31.70 3.09
C LEU A 16 -12.24 30.84 1.87
N MET A 17 -11.04 30.98 1.34
CA MET A 17 -10.47 30.03 0.41
C MET A 17 -10.13 28.75 1.19
N LEU A 18 -11.03 27.77 1.14
CA LEU A 18 -10.72 26.41 1.58
C LEU A 18 -9.76 25.81 0.54
N PHE A 19 -8.46 25.85 0.83
CA PHE A 19 -7.50 25.02 0.14
C PHE A 19 -7.79 23.56 0.53
N SER A 20 -8.57 22.88 -0.30
CA SER A 20 -8.68 21.43 -0.26
C SER A 20 -7.37 20.84 -0.76
N CYS A 21 -6.47 20.46 0.13
CA CYS A 21 -5.37 19.57 -0.19
C CYS A 21 -5.97 18.18 -0.48
N SER A 22 -6.32 17.91 -1.72
CA SER A 22 -6.54 16.56 -2.17
C SER A 22 -5.16 15.92 -2.32
N SER A 23 -4.80 15.03 -1.39
CA SER A 23 -3.65 14.13 -1.59
C SER A 23 -3.99 13.25 -2.79
N GLU A 24 -3.26 13.43 -3.87
CA GLU A 24 -3.41 12.62 -5.07
C GLU A 24 -3.03 11.18 -4.74
N VAL A 25 -4.00 10.28 -4.78
CA VAL A 25 -3.76 8.85 -4.57
C VAL A 25 -3.08 8.32 -5.82
N LYS A 26 -1.82 7.92 -5.69
CA LYS A 26 -1.08 7.31 -6.80
C LYS A 26 -1.51 5.86 -6.96
N GLU A 27 -1.89 5.50 -8.18
CA GLU A 27 -2.28 4.13 -8.51
C GLU A 27 -1.08 3.22 -8.76
N ALA A 28 -1.26 1.93 -8.43
CA ALA A 28 -0.26 0.91 -8.67
C ALA A 28 0.00 0.70 -10.17
N SER A 29 1.25 0.44 -10.55
CA SER A 29 1.61 0.08 -11.93
C SER A 29 1.46 -1.42 -12.16
N TYR A 30 0.83 -1.79 -13.26
CA TYR A 30 0.78 -3.18 -13.74
C TYR A 30 1.86 -3.50 -14.78
N GLN A 31 2.68 -2.51 -15.16
CA GLN A 31 3.82 -2.70 -16.06
C GLN A 31 5.03 -3.20 -15.28
N ILE A 32 4.97 -4.47 -14.85
CA ILE A 32 5.97 -5.10 -13.99
C ILE A 32 6.90 -5.94 -14.86
N ILE A 33 8.22 -5.82 -14.64
CA ILE A 33 9.23 -6.64 -15.30
C ILE A 33 10.01 -7.42 -14.23
N PRO A 34 10.11 -8.76 -14.30
CA PRO A 34 9.50 -9.65 -15.30
C PRO A 34 7.97 -9.68 -15.24
N ILE A 35 7.33 -9.91 -16.40
CA ILE A 35 5.88 -9.96 -16.52
C ILE A 35 5.35 -11.18 -15.74
N PRO A 36 4.38 -11.04 -14.83
CA PRO A 36 3.70 -12.17 -14.21
C PRO A 36 3.05 -13.07 -15.28
N GLN A 37 2.99 -14.38 -15.02
CA GLN A 37 2.39 -15.33 -15.96
C GLN A 37 0.90 -15.06 -16.18
N GLU A 38 0.22 -14.57 -15.14
CA GLU A 38 -1.19 -14.22 -15.18
C GLU A 38 -1.46 -12.99 -14.28
N ILE A 39 -2.25 -12.05 -14.79
CA ILE A 39 -2.78 -10.92 -14.02
C ILE A 39 -4.30 -10.92 -14.17
N VAL A 40 -5.01 -11.14 -13.06
CA VAL A 40 -6.47 -11.05 -12.99
C VAL A 40 -6.84 -9.82 -12.18
N LEU A 41 -7.52 -8.87 -12.81
CA LEU A 41 -8.04 -7.69 -12.13
C LEU A 41 -9.30 -8.05 -11.34
N GLY A 42 -9.20 -8.00 -10.01
CA GLY A 42 -10.32 -8.23 -9.12
C GLY A 42 -11.26 -7.02 -9.02
N GLN A 43 -12.50 -7.26 -8.62
CA GLN A 43 -13.50 -6.22 -8.33
C GLN A 43 -13.39 -5.67 -6.89
N GLY A 44 -12.38 -6.11 -6.14
CA GLY A 44 -12.11 -5.64 -4.77
C GLY A 44 -11.54 -4.23 -4.76
N GLY A 45 -11.76 -3.48 -3.69
CA GLY A 45 -11.19 -2.15 -3.52
C GLY A 45 -9.65 -2.14 -3.49
N ALA A 46 -9.05 -1.00 -3.75
CA ALA A 46 -7.61 -0.83 -3.69
C ALA A 46 -7.09 -0.93 -2.25
N PHE A 47 -5.94 -1.59 -2.06
CA PHE A 47 -5.23 -1.59 -0.79
C PHE A 47 -4.47 -0.28 -0.61
N THR A 48 -4.67 0.38 0.51
CA THR A 48 -3.94 1.62 0.83
C THR A 48 -2.71 1.30 1.67
N LEU A 49 -1.54 1.59 1.14
CA LEU A 49 -0.28 1.48 1.85
C LEU A 49 0.00 2.77 2.64
N ALA A 50 -0.01 2.68 3.97
CA ALA A 50 0.13 3.82 4.86
C ALA A 50 1.11 3.54 6.00
N ASN A 51 1.49 4.58 6.74
CA ASN A 51 2.27 4.41 7.98
C ASN A 51 1.57 3.44 8.94
N GLY A 52 2.34 2.55 9.54
CA GLY A 52 1.83 1.55 10.46
C GLY A 52 1.15 0.34 9.81
N THR A 53 1.08 0.27 8.47
CA THR A 53 0.65 -0.95 7.78
C THR A 53 1.49 -2.12 8.24
N LYS A 54 0.85 -3.22 8.65
CA LYS A 54 1.53 -4.42 9.12
C LYS A 54 2.05 -5.26 7.97
N VAL A 55 3.26 -5.80 8.10
CA VAL A 55 3.80 -6.89 7.29
C VAL A 55 3.89 -8.10 8.18
N MET A 56 2.99 -9.05 7.98
CA MET A 56 2.80 -10.22 8.81
C MET A 56 3.51 -11.43 8.18
N TYR A 57 4.13 -12.26 9.02
CA TYR A 57 4.81 -13.47 8.60
C TYR A 57 4.62 -14.59 9.63
N PRO A 58 4.73 -15.90 9.25
CA PRO A 58 4.58 -17.02 10.17
C PRO A 58 5.60 -16.97 11.28
N GLU A 59 5.14 -17.10 12.54
CA GLU A 59 6.00 -17.11 13.72
C GLU A 59 7.06 -18.22 13.63
N GLY A 60 8.27 -17.94 14.11
CA GLY A 60 9.40 -18.89 14.09
C GLY A 60 10.09 -19.07 12.73
N ASN A 61 9.64 -18.39 11.67
CA ASN A 61 10.30 -18.46 10.36
C ASN A 61 11.20 -17.23 10.13
N GLU A 62 12.50 -17.39 10.43
CA GLU A 62 13.49 -16.31 10.28
C GLU A 62 13.67 -15.84 8.84
N LYS A 63 13.54 -16.73 7.84
CA LYS A 63 13.64 -16.33 6.42
C LYS A 63 12.46 -15.44 6.03
N MET A 64 11.27 -15.77 6.51
CA MET A 64 10.09 -14.95 6.28
C MET A 64 10.15 -13.62 7.04
N GLN A 65 10.74 -13.60 8.23
CA GLN A 65 11.03 -12.36 8.94
C GLN A 65 11.95 -11.44 8.12
N LYS A 66 13.03 -11.99 7.54
CA LYS A 66 13.94 -11.23 6.67
C LYS A 66 13.22 -10.71 5.42
N ASN A 67 12.37 -11.52 4.80
CA ASN A 67 11.54 -11.10 3.67
C ASN A 67 10.59 -9.94 4.06
N ALA A 68 9.96 -10.02 5.21
CA ALA A 68 9.08 -8.97 5.72
C ALA A 68 9.85 -7.66 6.00
N GLN A 69 11.03 -7.77 6.63
CA GLN A 69 11.89 -6.62 6.89
C GLN A 69 12.37 -5.96 5.59
N PHE A 70 12.81 -6.77 4.61
CA PHE A 70 13.22 -6.28 3.30
C PHE A 70 12.10 -5.47 2.61
N LEU A 71 10.86 -5.95 2.66
CA LEU A 71 9.72 -5.22 2.12
C LEU A 71 9.48 -3.90 2.86
N ALA A 72 9.54 -3.94 4.19
CA ALA A 72 9.32 -2.75 5.02
C ALA A 72 10.37 -1.67 4.77
N ASP A 73 11.64 -2.05 4.67
CA ASP A 73 12.75 -1.13 4.40
C ASP A 73 12.62 -0.50 3.00
N TYR A 74 12.27 -1.31 2.01
CA TYR A 74 12.05 -0.84 0.65
C TYR A 74 10.90 0.18 0.57
N VAL A 75 9.76 -0.12 1.21
CA VAL A 75 8.62 0.80 1.22
C VAL A 75 8.98 2.11 1.90
N LYS A 76 9.72 2.04 3.00
CA LYS A 76 10.20 3.25 3.70
C LYS A 76 11.10 4.12 2.81
N GLU A 77 12.02 3.50 2.09
CA GLU A 77 12.92 4.20 1.17
C GLU A 77 12.15 4.85 0.01
N LEU A 78 11.20 4.12 -0.56
CA LEU A 78 10.47 4.56 -1.76
C LEU A 78 9.40 5.61 -1.46
N THR A 79 8.67 5.46 -0.35
CA THR A 79 7.46 6.25 -0.06
C THR A 79 7.54 7.10 1.20
N GLY A 80 8.55 6.87 2.05
CA GLY A 80 8.65 7.46 3.39
C GLY A 80 7.76 6.78 4.45
N ASN A 81 6.85 5.88 4.07
CA ASN A 81 5.99 5.18 5.00
C ASN A 81 6.73 4.09 5.78
N THR A 82 6.58 4.09 7.09
CA THR A 82 7.14 3.07 7.96
C THR A 82 6.13 1.95 8.19
N LEU A 83 6.47 0.71 7.79
CA LEU A 83 5.67 -0.47 8.02
C LEU A 83 6.07 -1.16 9.32
N GLN A 84 5.14 -1.94 9.90
CA GLN A 84 5.37 -2.73 11.12
C GLN A 84 5.55 -4.21 10.77
N VAL A 85 6.73 -4.76 11.00
CA VAL A 85 7.00 -6.19 10.82
C VAL A 85 6.50 -6.94 12.07
N VAL A 86 5.56 -7.88 11.88
CA VAL A 86 4.84 -8.56 12.97
C VAL A 86 4.81 -10.05 12.71
N ALA A 87 5.21 -10.85 13.71
CA ALA A 87 4.99 -12.29 13.71
C ALA A 87 3.50 -12.58 13.89
N GLY A 88 2.96 -13.51 13.10
CA GLY A 88 1.55 -13.87 13.09
C GLY A 88 0.93 -13.75 11.70
N THR A 89 -0.29 -14.26 11.53
CA THR A 89 -0.97 -14.35 10.22
C THR A 89 -2.35 -13.69 10.23
N GLU A 90 -2.76 -13.16 11.38
CA GLU A 90 -4.09 -12.59 11.59
C GLU A 90 -4.11 -11.07 11.45
N GLY A 91 -5.13 -10.53 10.81
CA GLY A 91 -5.39 -9.09 10.74
C GLY A 91 -5.34 -8.51 9.33
N LYS A 92 -5.39 -7.17 9.27
CA LYS A 92 -5.26 -6.38 8.03
C LYS A 92 -3.80 -6.02 7.77
N GLY A 93 -3.44 -5.88 6.51
CA GLY A 93 -2.08 -5.52 6.09
C GLY A 93 -1.54 -6.44 4.99
N ILE A 94 -0.24 -6.60 4.94
CA ILE A 94 0.46 -7.47 3.99
C ILE A 94 0.77 -8.77 4.70
N LEU A 95 0.28 -9.89 4.20
CA LEU A 95 0.54 -11.23 4.74
C LEU A 95 1.50 -11.97 3.81
N LEU A 96 2.61 -12.42 4.36
CA LEU A 96 3.56 -13.32 3.73
C LEU A 96 3.31 -14.74 4.23
N GLN A 97 3.11 -15.68 3.33
CA GLN A 97 2.91 -17.09 3.70
C GLN A 97 3.56 -18.05 2.70
N VAL A 98 3.81 -19.26 3.13
CA VAL A 98 4.34 -20.34 2.29
C VAL A 98 3.33 -21.49 2.28
N THR A 99 2.97 -21.92 1.07
CA THR A 99 2.31 -23.20 0.85
C THR A 99 3.28 -24.04 0.03
N PRO A 100 3.99 -25.00 0.65
CA PRO A 100 5.05 -25.74 -0.02
C PRO A 100 4.59 -26.35 -1.34
N ASN A 101 5.35 -26.10 -2.40
CA ASN A 101 5.12 -26.67 -3.72
C ASN A 101 6.46 -27.07 -4.33
N GLU A 102 6.81 -28.35 -4.22
CA GLU A 102 8.08 -28.90 -4.71
C GLU A 102 8.23 -28.81 -6.23
N ALA A 103 7.11 -28.82 -6.98
CA ALA A 103 7.13 -28.70 -8.43
C ALA A 103 7.42 -27.26 -8.90
N GLN A 104 7.04 -26.26 -8.07
CA GLN A 104 7.24 -24.85 -8.35
C GLN A 104 7.66 -24.09 -7.08
N PRO A 105 8.84 -24.36 -6.54
CA PRO A 105 9.28 -23.76 -5.28
C PRO A 105 9.45 -22.24 -5.38
N GLU A 106 9.77 -21.72 -6.54
CA GLU A 106 9.91 -20.29 -6.83
C GLU A 106 8.60 -19.62 -7.27
N GLY A 107 7.55 -20.42 -7.49
CA GLY A 107 6.22 -19.93 -7.85
C GLY A 107 5.57 -19.15 -6.68
N TYR A 108 4.77 -18.15 -7.03
CA TYR A 108 4.01 -17.37 -6.04
C TYR A 108 2.67 -16.92 -6.59
N GLN A 109 1.79 -16.58 -5.68
CA GLN A 109 0.54 -15.87 -5.94
C GLN A 109 0.53 -14.56 -5.14
N LEU A 110 0.12 -13.48 -5.79
CA LEU A 110 -0.08 -12.17 -5.17
C LEU A 110 -1.56 -11.80 -5.31
N LYS A 111 -2.26 -11.65 -4.19
CA LYS A 111 -3.67 -11.25 -4.14
C LYS A 111 -3.80 -9.93 -3.40
N VAL A 112 -4.52 -8.99 -3.99
CA VAL A 112 -4.78 -7.66 -3.40
C VAL A 112 -6.28 -7.50 -3.17
N SER A 113 -6.64 -7.07 -1.99
CA SER A 113 -7.99 -6.66 -1.60
C SER A 113 -7.91 -5.35 -0.80
N ALA A 114 -9.03 -4.71 -0.52
CA ALA A 114 -9.04 -3.45 0.23
C ALA A 114 -8.37 -3.53 1.61
N ASP A 115 -8.47 -4.67 2.29
CA ASP A 115 -7.97 -4.85 3.65
C ASP A 115 -6.63 -5.61 3.73
N LYS A 116 -6.30 -6.37 2.70
CA LYS A 116 -5.17 -7.31 2.78
C LYS A 116 -4.49 -7.52 1.42
N VAL A 117 -3.17 -7.52 1.45
CA VAL A 117 -2.32 -8.06 0.38
C VAL A 117 -1.78 -9.40 0.87
N VAL A 118 -1.96 -10.47 0.09
CA VAL A 118 -1.43 -11.80 0.43
C VAL A 118 -0.41 -12.20 -0.62
N ILE A 119 0.80 -12.50 -0.17
CA ILE A 119 1.86 -13.10 -0.97
C ILE A 119 2.06 -14.53 -0.49
N ASN A 120 1.68 -15.49 -1.32
CA ASN A 120 1.81 -16.91 -1.03
C ASN A 120 2.81 -17.54 -1.99
N GLY A 121 3.94 -18.02 -1.50
CA GLY A 121 4.99 -18.68 -2.28
C GLY A 121 4.98 -20.19 -2.13
N GLY A 122 5.53 -20.91 -3.12
CA GLY A 122 5.83 -22.34 -3.02
C GLY A 122 6.99 -22.64 -2.06
N SER A 123 7.76 -21.62 -1.72
CA SER A 123 8.83 -21.58 -0.71
C SER A 123 9.05 -20.15 -0.26
N GLU A 124 9.97 -19.92 0.68
CA GLU A 124 10.40 -18.56 1.07
C GLU A 124 11.01 -17.78 -0.10
N ALA A 125 11.65 -18.47 -1.07
CA ALA A 125 12.14 -17.86 -2.30
C ALA A 125 10.97 -17.38 -3.18
N GLY A 126 9.93 -18.20 -3.33
CA GLY A 126 8.71 -17.80 -4.04
C GLY A 126 8.07 -16.57 -3.42
N VAL A 127 8.00 -16.48 -2.09
CA VAL A 127 7.53 -15.27 -1.39
C VAL A 127 8.40 -14.06 -1.73
N PHE A 128 9.72 -14.23 -1.73
CA PHE A 128 10.64 -13.14 -2.11
C PHE A 128 10.37 -12.63 -3.53
N TYR A 129 10.12 -13.52 -4.50
CA TYR A 129 9.74 -13.10 -5.86
C TYR A 129 8.39 -12.39 -5.91
N GLY A 130 7.41 -12.83 -5.11
CA GLY A 130 6.15 -12.11 -4.95
C GLY A 130 6.33 -10.70 -4.38
N ILE A 131 7.25 -10.53 -3.42
CA ILE A 131 7.66 -9.22 -2.89
C ILE A 131 8.29 -8.36 -3.99
N GLN A 132 9.15 -8.92 -4.85
CA GLN A 132 9.73 -8.17 -5.98
C GLN A 132 8.66 -7.66 -6.95
N THR A 133 7.60 -8.43 -7.16
CA THR A 133 6.45 -8.01 -7.97
C THR A 133 5.68 -6.88 -7.29
N LEU A 134 5.34 -7.04 -6.01
CA LEU A 134 4.63 -6.00 -5.26
C LEU A 134 5.42 -4.69 -5.23
N ARG A 135 6.73 -4.73 -4.92
CA ARG A 135 7.54 -3.52 -4.83
C ARG A 135 7.61 -2.73 -6.13
N LYS A 136 7.59 -3.40 -7.27
CA LYS A 136 7.61 -2.76 -8.60
C LYS A 136 6.26 -2.13 -8.98
N SER A 137 5.18 -2.58 -8.36
CA SER A 137 3.86 -1.99 -8.57
C SER A 137 3.60 -0.76 -7.68
N ILE A 138 4.39 -0.56 -6.62
CA ILE A 138 4.23 0.58 -5.71
C ILE A 138 4.77 1.85 -6.39
N PRO A 139 3.94 2.89 -6.58
CA PRO A 139 4.41 4.15 -7.13
C PRO A 139 5.37 4.84 -6.16
N ALA A 140 6.42 5.47 -6.71
CA ALA A 140 7.33 6.27 -5.90
C ALA A 140 6.59 7.44 -5.24
N GLY A 141 6.80 7.61 -3.94
CA GLY A 141 6.39 8.81 -3.21
C GLY A 141 7.28 9.99 -3.59
N GLN A 142 6.71 11.17 -3.64
CA GLN A 142 7.44 12.44 -3.55
C GLN A 142 7.04 13.12 -2.27
#